data_b1515974919c7b71d0b6b2749daf727a
#
_entry.id   b1515974919c7b71d0b6b2749daf727a
#
_cell.length_a   1.000
_cell.length_b   1.000
_cell.length_c   1.000
_cell.angle_alpha   90.00
_cell.angle_beta   90.00
_cell.angle_gamma   90.00
#
_symmetry.space_group_name_H-M   'P 1'
#
loop_
_entity.id
_entity.type
_entity.pdbx_description
1 polymer ?
#
loop_
_entity_poly.entity_id
_entity_poly.type
_entity_poly.pdbx_seq_one_letter_code
_entity_poly.pdbx_strand_id
1 'polypeptide(L)'
;MNFDATSAPHHSDETPAAPSGPGSSTLTPHADETTTAAPAQASFPASSPGAATSHSPAQASFPLASTASVTTQRAARYGKQLVSHMAHKITGSWDEEAASGYLLFDREGPVLGRVDVIASPSDLRLELRATPERAAHLEHVAGIHLARFGARDSLAIAWERTDGSEGSTQGPLTPEEVEARARERAKRKAAGQ
;
A
#
# COMPACT_ATOMS: atom_id res chain seq x y z
N MET A 1 10.46 34.73 49.33
CA MET A 1 11.89 34.89 49.05
C MET A 1 12.08 34.86 47.55
N ASN A 2 12.40 36.03 47.06
CA ASN A 2 12.71 36.38 45.68
C ASN A 2 13.94 35.65 45.17
N PHE A 3 14.03 35.50 43.88
CA PHE A 3 15.14 35.79 42.95
C PHE A 3 14.71 35.26 41.60
N ASP A 4 14.36 36.01 40.64
CA ASP A 4 15.05 37.05 39.84
C ASP A 4 15.55 36.45 38.50
N ALA A 5 15.16 37.15 37.51
CA ALA A 5 15.42 36.98 36.10
C ALA A 5 16.92 36.95 35.74
N THR A 6 17.25 36.44 34.55
CA THR A 6 18.16 37.12 33.62
C THR A 6 18.42 36.30 32.35
N SER A 7 18.07 36.93 31.23
CA SER A 7 18.80 37.10 29.97
C SER A 7 18.90 35.98 28.98
N ALA A 8 18.29 36.28 27.85
CA ALA A 8 18.73 35.84 26.52
C ALA A 8 20.02 36.56 26.09
N PRO A 9 20.73 36.05 25.12
CA PRO A 9 21.02 36.92 24.00
C PRO A 9 20.70 36.32 22.61
N HIS A 10 20.38 37.25 21.75
CA HIS A 10 20.37 37.24 20.31
C HIS A 10 21.68 36.78 19.67
N HIS A 11 21.60 36.09 18.54
CA HIS A 11 22.43 36.29 17.35
C HIS A 11 21.64 35.85 16.15
N SER A 12 21.16 36.75 15.31
CA SER A 12 21.76 37.33 14.09
C SER A 12 22.12 36.29 13.04
N ASP A 13 21.25 36.18 12.03
CA ASP A 13 21.45 36.66 10.67
C ASP A 13 22.76 36.22 10.01
N GLU A 14 22.63 35.34 9.03
CA GLU A 14 23.49 35.38 7.84
C GLU A 14 22.88 34.59 6.69
N THR A 15 22.39 35.33 5.71
CA THR A 15 22.14 34.88 4.33
C THR A 15 23.43 35.04 3.53
N PRO A 16 23.82 34.13 2.69
CA PRO A 16 24.44 34.54 1.45
C PRO A 16 23.73 33.97 0.20
N ALA A 17 23.21 34.89 -0.56
CA ALA A 17 23.48 35.20 -1.95
C ALA A 17 23.74 34.03 -2.92
N ALA A 18 22.89 33.97 -3.94
CA ALA A 18 23.08 33.30 -5.21
C ALA A 18 24.24 33.93 -6.02
N PRO A 19 24.84 33.19 -6.93
CA PRO A 19 25.41 33.81 -8.13
C PRO A 19 24.63 33.40 -9.40
N SER A 20 24.17 34.42 -10.04
CA SER A 20 23.79 34.44 -11.46
C SER A 20 25.04 34.39 -12.32
N GLY A 21 24.97 33.72 -13.44
CA GLY A 21 25.93 33.87 -14.54
C GLY A 21 25.44 33.22 -15.82
N PRO A 22 25.36 33.98 -16.92
CA PRO A 22 24.77 33.56 -18.16
C PRO A 22 25.80 33.00 -19.15
N GLY A 23 25.36 32.11 -20.00
CA GLY A 23 26.17 31.58 -21.12
C GLY A 23 25.30 31.25 -22.33
N SER A 24 24.96 32.30 -23.06
CA SER A 24 24.47 32.19 -24.46
C SER A 24 25.58 31.70 -25.38
N SER A 25 25.27 30.78 -26.24
CA SER A 25 25.91 30.68 -27.56
C SER A 25 24.98 30.03 -28.56
N THR A 26 24.57 30.85 -29.41
CA THR A 26 23.96 30.74 -30.74
C THR A 26 24.80 29.89 -31.70
N LEU A 27 24.14 29.18 -32.63
CA LEU A 27 24.23 29.35 -34.12
C LEU A 27 23.80 28.06 -34.82
N THR A 28 22.70 28.09 -35.40
CA THR A 28 22.05 27.75 -36.67
C THR A 28 22.93 27.19 -37.84
N PRO A 29 22.30 26.90 -39.01
CA PRO A 29 21.79 25.58 -39.44
C PRO A 29 22.50 25.18 -40.73
N HIS A 30 22.37 23.93 -41.11
CA HIS A 30 22.60 23.55 -42.53
C HIS A 30 21.52 22.59 -42.98
N ALA A 31 20.76 23.09 -43.93
CA ALA A 31 19.94 22.31 -44.81
C ALA A 31 20.86 21.73 -45.91
N ASP A 32 20.62 20.51 -46.32
CA ASP A 32 20.73 20.17 -47.74
C ASP A 32 19.84 18.98 -48.09
N GLU A 33 19.32 19.12 -49.22
CA GLU A 33 18.26 18.39 -49.89
C GLU A 33 18.73 17.08 -50.53
N THR A 34 17.72 16.37 -50.94
CA THR A 34 17.54 15.59 -52.17
C THR A 34 17.74 14.09 -52.08
N THR A 35 16.75 13.36 -52.31
CA THR A 35 16.29 12.68 -53.52
C THR A 35 15.74 11.29 -53.27
N THR A 36 14.46 11.13 -53.54
CA THR A 36 13.78 10.08 -54.33
C THR A 36 14.29 8.62 -54.27
N ALA A 37 13.47 7.74 -53.81
CA ALA A 37 12.89 6.56 -54.48
C ALA A 37 12.20 5.61 -53.53
N ALA A 38 10.92 5.41 -53.64
CA ALA A 38 10.25 4.13 -53.41
C ALA A 38 10.28 3.33 -54.72
N PRO A 39 10.05 2.02 -54.78
CA PRO A 39 9.26 1.18 -53.92
C PRO A 39 9.88 -0.23 -53.70
N ALA A 40 9.48 -0.92 -52.66
CA ALA A 40 9.28 -2.38 -52.75
C ALA A 40 8.47 -2.87 -51.55
N GLN A 41 7.27 -3.30 -51.83
CA GLN A 41 6.43 -4.10 -50.96
C GLN A 41 7.14 -5.42 -50.64
N ALA A 42 7.47 -5.63 -49.40
CA ALA A 42 7.75 -6.94 -48.86
C ALA A 42 6.74 -7.22 -47.77
N SER A 43 5.76 -8.00 -48.12
CA SER A 43 4.81 -8.61 -47.22
C SER A 43 5.55 -9.52 -46.24
N PHE A 44 5.73 -9.10 -45.03
CA PHE A 44 6.14 -9.99 -43.95
C PHE A 44 4.88 -10.52 -43.27
N PRO A 45 4.75 -11.85 -43.10
CA PRO A 45 3.65 -12.41 -42.35
C PRO A 45 3.77 -11.95 -40.92
N ALA A 46 2.65 -11.40 -40.38
CA ALA A 46 2.48 -11.08 -38.97
C ALA A 46 2.65 -12.37 -38.17
N SER A 47 3.84 -12.59 -37.64
CA SER A 47 4.02 -13.52 -36.53
C SER A 47 3.46 -12.83 -35.30
N SER A 48 2.26 -13.21 -34.92
CA SER A 48 1.71 -12.92 -33.62
C SER A 48 2.69 -13.39 -32.55
N PRO A 49 3.18 -12.53 -31.67
CA PRO A 49 3.85 -13.00 -30.48
C PRO A 49 2.78 -13.73 -29.66
N GLY A 50 2.93 -15.04 -29.56
CA GLY A 50 2.14 -15.86 -28.69
C GLY A 50 2.10 -15.22 -27.31
N ALA A 51 0.88 -14.92 -26.87
CA ALA A 51 0.62 -14.59 -25.49
C ALA A 51 1.23 -15.72 -24.64
N ALA A 52 2.37 -15.44 -24.03
CA ALA A 52 2.87 -16.26 -22.96
C ALA A 52 1.86 -16.16 -21.83
N THR A 53 0.88 -17.05 -21.85
CA THR A 53 -0.03 -17.26 -20.75
C THR A 53 0.82 -17.84 -19.63
N SER A 54 1.38 -16.95 -18.84
CA SER A 54 1.94 -17.31 -17.54
C SER A 54 0.79 -17.81 -16.70
N HIS A 55 0.54 -19.11 -16.78
CA HIS A 55 -0.37 -19.80 -15.88
C HIS A 55 0.29 -19.80 -14.50
N SER A 56 0.08 -18.73 -13.76
CA SER A 56 0.27 -18.72 -12.33
C SER A 56 -0.66 -19.79 -11.75
N PRO A 57 -0.14 -20.75 -10.97
CA PRO A 57 -0.95 -21.85 -10.46
C PRO A 57 -2.06 -21.28 -9.58
N ALA A 58 -3.30 -21.68 -9.93
CA ALA A 58 -4.53 -21.49 -9.15
C ALA A 58 -4.87 -20.03 -8.80
N GLN A 59 -5.22 -19.22 -9.80
CA GLN A 59 -6.15 -18.13 -9.57
C GLN A 59 -7.54 -18.77 -9.36
N ALA A 60 -7.84 -19.13 -8.11
CA ALA A 60 -9.21 -19.34 -7.70
C ALA A 60 -9.96 -18.06 -8.15
N SER A 61 -11.03 -18.25 -8.92
CA SER A 61 -11.85 -17.12 -9.38
C SER A 61 -12.50 -16.50 -8.16
N PHE A 62 -11.97 -15.37 -7.70
CA PHE A 62 -12.56 -14.57 -6.64
C PHE A 62 -13.42 -13.49 -7.28
N PRO A 63 -14.74 -13.69 -7.41
CA PRO A 63 -15.61 -12.79 -8.17
C PRO A 63 -15.84 -11.46 -7.49
N LEU A 64 -15.69 -11.40 -6.16
CA LEU A 64 -15.89 -10.18 -5.41
C LEU A 64 -14.55 -9.47 -5.17
N ALA A 65 -14.49 -8.20 -5.53
CA ALA A 65 -13.42 -7.30 -5.14
C ALA A 65 -13.94 -6.28 -4.12
N SER A 66 -13.11 -5.99 -3.12
CA SER A 66 -13.36 -4.98 -2.09
C SER A 66 -12.09 -4.18 -1.87
N THR A 67 -12.20 -2.88 -1.72
CA THR A 67 -11.06 -1.97 -1.56
C THR A 67 -11.22 -1.13 -0.30
N ALA A 68 -10.12 -0.90 0.42
CA ALA A 68 -10.08 0.07 1.49
C ALA A 68 -8.86 0.98 1.32
N SER A 69 -9.06 2.29 1.46
CA SER A 69 -8.02 3.31 1.47
C SER A 69 -7.92 3.93 2.85
N VAL A 70 -6.71 3.94 3.40
CA VAL A 70 -6.44 4.43 4.75
C VAL A 70 -5.40 5.54 4.69
N THR A 71 -5.83 6.77 4.90
CA THR A 71 -4.92 7.94 4.91
C THR A 71 -3.97 7.87 6.10
N THR A 72 -2.67 7.84 5.82
CA THR A 72 -1.61 7.80 6.83
C THR A 72 -0.24 8.13 6.23
N GLN A 73 0.56 8.90 6.96
CA GLN A 73 1.95 9.20 6.57
C GLN A 73 2.91 8.02 6.84
N ARG A 74 2.41 6.91 7.36
CA ARG A 74 3.19 5.73 7.72
C ARG A 74 2.74 4.49 6.97
N ALA A 75 2.24 4.66 5.75
CA ALA A 75 1.60 3.61 4.96
C ALA A 75 2.50 2.37 4.80
N ALA A 76 3.74 2.55 4.34
CA ALA A 76 4.68 1.43 4.15
C ALA A 76 4.97 0.68 5.47
N ARG A 77 5.11 1.41 6.60
CA ARG A 77 5.30 0.79 7.91
C ARG A 77 4.12 -0.07 8.32
N TYR A 78 2.91 0.43 8.16
CA TYR A 78 1.69 -0.31 8.51
C TYR A 78 1.43 -1.48 7.57
N GLY A 79 1.68 -1.31 6.26
CA GLY A 79 1.57 -2.37 5.27
C GLY A 79 2.54 -3.52 5.57
N LYS A 80 3.82 -3.21 5.77
CA LYS A 80 4.83 -4.18 6.18
C LYS A 80 4.47 -4.89 7.48
N GLN A 81 4.02 -4.14 8.49
CA GLN A 81 3.65 -4.70 9.79
C GLN A 81 2.47 -5.65 9.65
N LEU A 82 1.45 -5.29 8.86
CA LEU A 82 0.30 -6.16 8.58
C LEU A 82 0.74 -7.46 7.92
N VAL A 83 1.48 -7.36 6.81
CA VAL A 83 1.94 -8.53 6.05
C VAL A 83 2.83 -9.42 6.92
N SER A 84 3.83 -8.86 7.58
CA SER A 84 4.74 -9.63 8.44
C SER A 84 4.02 -10.33 9.59
N HIS A 85 3.04 -9.68 10.22
CA HIS A 85 2.26 -10.29 11.30
C HIS A 85 1.39 -11.44 10.80
N MET A 86 0.71 -11.25 9.67
CA MET A 86 -0.18 -12.27 9.10
C MET A 86 0.60 -13.45 8.51
N ALA A 87 1.80 -13.22 7.98
CA ALA A 87 2.66 -14.25 7.40
C ALA A 87 3.09 -15.36 8.39
N HIS A 88 2.90 -15.15 9.68
CA HIS A 88 3.07 -16.22 10.68
C HIS A 88 2.00 -17.32 10.61
N LYS A 89 0.89 -17.07 9.92
CA LYS A 89 -0.28 -17.98 9.90
C LYS A 89 -0.82 -18.27 8.50
N ILE A 90 -0.52 -17.44 7.54
CA ILE A 90 -0.99 -17.51 6.15
C ILE A 90 0.17 -17.13 5.22
N THR A 91 0.08 -17.46 3.95
CA THR A 91 1.09 -17.06 2.96
C THR A 91 1.04 -15.54 2.74
N GLY A 92 2.19 -14.87 2.80
CA GLY A 92 2.31 -13.45 2.56
C GLY A 92 3.75 -13.02 2.31
N SER A 93 3.93 -11.97 1.53
CA SER A 93 5.22 -11.38 1.23
C SER A 93 5.10 -9.86 1.12
N TRP A 94 6.14 -9.16 1.55
CA TRP A 94 6.29 -7.71 1.45
C TRP A 94 7.53 -7.38 0.65
N ASP A 95 7.40 -6.50 -0.33
CA ASP A 95 8.48 -5.93 -1.12
C ASP A 95 8.75 -4.50 -0.61
N GLU A 96 9.96 -4.29 -0.08
CA GLU A 96 10.36 -3.00 0.48
C GLU A 96 10.57 -1.93 -0.61
N GLU A 97 11.08 -2.32 -1.77
CA GLU A 97 11.39 -1.39 -2.85
C GLU A 97 10.10 -0.92 -3.52
N ALA A 98 9.18 -1.86 -3.77
CA ALA A 98 7.87 -1.54 -4.33
C ALA A 98 6.90 -0.96 -3.29
N ALA A 99 7.26 -0.96 -2.00
CA ALA A 99 6.40 -0.61 -0.88
C ALA A 99 5.01 -1.28 -0.97
N SER A 100 5.00 -2.56 -1.33
CA SER A 100 3.78 -3.34 -1.56
C SER A 100 3.95 -4.79 -1.14
N GLY A 101 2.84 -5.48 -0.99
CA GLY A 101 2.86 -6.89 -0.61
C GLY A 101 1.52 -7.56 -0.82
N TYR A 102 1.41 -8.81 -0.40
CA TYR A 102 0.17 -9.56 -0.49
C TYR A 102 0.01 -10.54 0.67
N LEU A 103 -1.23 -10.97 0.86
CA LEU A 103 -1.65 -12.01 1.80
C LEU A 103 -2.57 -12.98 1.08
N LEU A 104 -2.33 -14.29 1.22
CA LEU A 104 -3.23 -15.34 0.77
C LEU A 104 -3.83 -16.02 2.00
N PHE A 105 -5.15 -16.05 2.08
CA PHE A 105 -5.86 -16.67 3.19
C PHE A 105 -6.00 -18.18 2.94
N ASP A 106 -4.94 -18.92 3.25
CA ASP A 106 -4.74 -20.34 2.96
C ASP A 106 -4.50 -21.23 4.20
N ARG A 107 -4.77 -20.70 5.41
CA ARG A 107 -4.44 -21.35 6.68
C ARG A 107 -5.05 -22.75 6.87
N GLU A 108 -6.25 -22.96 6.37
CA GLU A 108 -7.07 -24.17 6.65
C GLU A 108 -7.34 -25.00 5.38
N GLY A 109 -6.52 -24.80 4.33
CA GLY A 109 -6.69 -25.52 3.08
C GLY A 109 -6.60 -24.63 1.85
N PRO A 110 -7.57 -24.68 0.94
CA PRO A 110 -7.51 -23.88 -0.28
C PRO A 110 -7.56 -22.39 0.03
N VAL A 111 -6.97 -21.60 -0.85
CA VAL A 111 -6.98 -20.12 -0.73
C VAL A 111 -8.44 -19.62 -0.74
N LEU A 112 -8.83 -18.94 0.34
CA LEU A 112 -10.17 -18.37 0.50
C LEU A 112 -10.28 -16.93 -0.03
N GLY A 113 -9.17 -16.26 -0.21
CA GLY A 113 -9.07 -14.90 -0.73
C GLY A 113 -7.65 -14.38 -0.73
N ARG A 114 -7.45 -13.25 -1.37
CA ARG A 114 -6.19 -12.53 -1.48
C ARG A 114 -6.38 -11.07 -1.12
N VAL A 115 -5.48 -10.53 -0.33
CA VAL A 115 -5.37 -9.07 -0.10
C VAL A 115 -4.04 -8.61 -0.67
N ASP A 116 -4.08 -7.68 -1.62
CA ASP A 116 -2.93 -6.91 -2.05
C ASP A 116 -2.83 -5.64 -1.17
N VAL A 117 -1.64 -5.31 -0.74
CA VAL A 117 -1.34 -4.21 0.20
C VAL A 117 -0.38 -3.27 -0.49
N ILE A 118 -0.80 -2.04 -0.75
CA ILE A 118 -0.06 -1.06 -1.54
C ILE A 118 0.09 0.22 -0.73
N ALA A 119 1.32 0.62 -0.46
CA ALA A 119 1.60 1.84 0.25
C ALA A 119 2.03 2.95 -0.70
N SER A 120 1.45 4.12 -0.52
CA SER A 120 1.87 5.38 -1.13
C SER A 120 2.38 6.34 -0.03
N PRO A 121 2.93 7.50 -0.36
CA PRO A 121 3.44 8.43 0.66
C PRO A 121 2.43 8.85 1.72
N SER A 122 1.15 8.88 1.40
CA SER A 122 0.08 9.38 2.28
C SER A 122 -1.12 8.45 2.44
N ASP A 123 -1.07 7.26 1.84
CA ASP A 123 -2.21 6.34 1.82
C ASP A 123 -1.75 4.89 1.81
N LEU A 124 -2.47 4.04 2.54
CA LEU A 124 -2.34 2.59 2.50
C LEU A 124 -3.60 2.00 1.88
N ARG A 125 -3.46 1.41 0.71
CA ARG A 125 -4.55 0.76 -0.02
C ARG A 125 -4.52 -0.74 0.18
N LEU A 126 -5.66 -1.31 0.49
CA LEU A 126 -5.91 -2.73 0.58
C LEU A 126 -6.89 -3.13 -0.51
N GLU A 127 -6.55 -4.14 -1.30
CA GLU A 127 -7.41 -4.71 -2.35
C GLU A 127 -7.68 -6.18 -2.04
N LEU A 128 -8.89 -6.47 -1.60
CA LEU A 128 -9.33 -7.83 -1.33
C LEU A 128 -10.02 -8.43 -2.54
N ARG A 129 -9.70 -9.66 -2.85
CA ARG A 129 -10.45 -10.53 -3.76
C ARG A 129 -10.85 -11.79 -3.02
N ALA A 130 -12.13 -12.09 -3.00
CA ALA A 130 -12.70 -13.22 -2.28
C ALA A 130 -14.00 -13.72 -2.90
N THR A 131 -14.54 -14.81 -2.37
CA THR A 131 -15.93 -15.15 -2.65
C THR A 131 -16.87 -14.30 -1.79
N PRO A 132 -18.12 -14.03 -2.21
CA PRO A 132 -19.06 -13.20 -1.46
C PRO A 132 -19.24 -13.65 -0.01
N GLU A 133 -19.29 -14.97 0.23
CA GLU A 133 -19.50 -15.57 1.54
C GLU A 133 -18.31 -15.34 2.49
N ARG A 134 -17.12 -15.11 1.94
CA ARG A 134 -15.88 -14.91 2.73
C ARG A 134 -15.47 -13.45 2.86
N ALA A 135 -15.96 -12.59 1.98
CA ALA A 135 -15.53 -11.20 1.90
C ALA A 135 -15.62 -10.47 3.24
N ALA A 136 -16.77 -10.46 3.89
CA ALA A 136 -16.95 -9.78 5.17
C ALA A 136 -16.00 -10.29 6.26
N HIS A 137 -15.74 -11.59 6.31
CA HIS A 137 -14.81 -12.18 7.27
C HIS A 137 -13.36 -11.75 6.98
N LEU A 138 -12.93 -11.78 5.71
CA LEU A 138 -11.55 -11.44 5.33
C LEU A 138 -11.29 -9.93 5.44
N GLU A 139 -12.26 -9.09 5.07
CA GLU A 139 -12.24 -7.64 5.33
C GLU A 139 -12.03 -7.37 6.83
N HIS A 140 -12.84 -8.03 7.67
CA HIS A 140 -12.74 -7.89 9.13
C HIS A 140 -11.36 -8.32 9.64
N VAL A 141 -10.85 -9.45 9.19
CA VAL A 141 -9.55 -9.97 9.65
C VAL A 141 -8.42 -9.00 9.27
N ALA A 142 -8.34 -8.59 8.01
CA ALA A 142 -7.30 -7.65 7.57
C ALA A 142 -7.45 -6.29 8.26
N GLY A 143 -8.67 -5.72 8.28
CA GLY A 143 -8.95 -4.42 8.82
C GLY A 143 -8.73 -4.31 10.32
N ILE A 144 -9.17 -5.30 11.13
CA ILE A 144 -9.00 -5.24 12.58
C ILE A 144 -7.54 -5.36 13.04
N HIS A 145 -6.71 -6.09 12.28
CA HIS A 145 -5.28 -6.13 12.55
C HIS A 145 -4.65 -4.78 12.26
N LEU A 146 -4.98 -4.17 11.12
CA LEU A 146 -4.49 -2.85 10.75
C LEU A 146 -4.95 -1.76 11.74
N ALA A 147 -6.24 -1.75 12.13
CA ALA A 147 -6.77 -0.82 13.14
C ALA A 147 -6.03 -0.93 14.48
N ARG A 148 -5.67 -2.14 14.90
CA ARG A 148 -4.89 -2.35 16.14
C ARG A 148 -3.47 -1.81 16.03
N PHE A 149 -2.79 -1.99 14.90
CA PHE A 149 -1.46 -1.45 14.69
C PHE A 149 -1.47 0.07 14.65
N GLY A 150 -2.51 0.63 14.05
CA GLY A 150 -2.70 2.07 13.91
C GLY A 150 -3.53 2.73 15.00
N ALA A 151 -3.75 2.08 16.16
CA ALA A 151 -4.58 2.64 17.22
C ALA A 151 -4.09 4.00 17.75
N ARG A 152 -2.78 4.22 17.79
CA ARG A 152 -2.19 5.51 18.19
C ARG A 152 -2.42 6.62 17.17
N ASP A 153 -2.58 6.26 15.91
CA ASP A 153 -2.84 7.17 14.80
C ASP A 153 -4.34 7.17 14.43
N SER A 154 -5.18 6.51 15.24
CA SER A 154 -6.64 6.42 15.07
C SER A 154 -7.06 5.91 13.69
N LEU A 155 -6.36 4.92 13.14
CA LEU A 155 -6.67 4.39 11.83
C LEU A 155 -8.05 3.75 11.79
N ALA A 156 -8.85 4.18 10.81
CA ALA A 156 -10.14 3.60 10.45
C ALA A 156 -10.04 2.97 9.06
N ILE A 157 -10.60 1.79 8.91
CA ILE A 157 -10.62 1.03 7.67
C ILE A 157 -12.07 0.83 7.27
N ALA A 158 -12.48 1.41 6.16
CA ALA A 158 -13.79 1.24 5.55
C ALA A 158 -13.61 0.55 4.20
N TRP A 159 -14.31 -0.55 4.00
CA TRP A 159 -14.26 -1.32 2.77
C TRP A 159 -15.40 -0.93 1.84
N GLU A 160 -15.08 -0.84 0.56
CA GLU A 160 -16.03 -0.59 -0.52
C GLU A 160 -16.01 -1.78 -1.47
N ARG A 161 -17.16 -2.42 -1.68
CA ARG A 161 -17.31 -3.59 -2.54
C ARG A 161 -17.74 -3.21 -3.94
N THR A 162 -17.18 -3.88 -4.93
CA THR A 162 -17.46 -3.59 -6.35
C THR A 162 -18.88 -4.00 -6.79
N ASP A 163 -19.53 -4.87 -6.04
CA ASP A 163 -20.92 -5.28 -6.30
C ASP A 163 -21.97 -4.33 -5.71
N GLY A 164 -21.53 -3.25 -5.06
CA GLY A 164 -22.42 -2.29 -4.41
C GLY A 164 -22.99 -2.75 -3.07
N SER A 165 -22.65 -3.95 -2.61
CA SER A 165 -23.03 -4.38 -1.25
C SER A 165 -22.21 -3.63 -0.20
N GLU A 166 -22.75 -3.55 1.02
CA GLU A 166 -22.08 -2.86 2.12
C GLU A 166 -20.79 -3.57 2.54
N GLY A 167 -19.68 -2.84 2.52
CA GLY A 167 -18.40 -3.29 3.03
C GLY A 167 -18.32 -3.13 4.55
N SER A 168 -17.42 -3.86 5.18
CA SER A 168 -17.24 -3.80 6.63
C SER A 168 -16.35 -2.61 7.06
N THR A 169 -16.52 -2.14 8.30
CA THR A 169 -15.70 -1.05 8.87
C THR A 169 -15.00 -1.53 10.13
N GLN A 170 -13.72 -1.18 10.31
CA GLN A 170 -12.94 -1.47 11.50
C GLN A 170 -12.19 -0.22 11.99
N GLY A 171 -12.22 0.01 13.30
CA GLY A 171 -11.63 1.20 13.92
C GLY A 171 -12.49 2.46 13.75
N PRO A 172 -11.97 3.62 14.14
CA PRO A 172 -10.70 3.75 14.87
C PRO A 172 -10.75 3.04 16.24
N LEU A 173 -9.62 2.50 16.68
CA LEU A 173 -9.48 1.91 18.01
C LEU A 173 -8.63 2.81 18.88
N THR A 174 -9.00 2.97 20.15
CA THR A 174 -8.13 3.63 21.12
C THR A 174 -7.05 2.67 21.65
N PRO A 175 -5.90 3.17 22.11
CA PRO A 175 -4.90 2.33 22.76
C PRO A 175 -5.47 1.54 23.95
N GLU A 176 -6.36 2.15 24.72
CA GLU A 176 -7.01 1.52 25.88
C GLU A 176 -7.90 0.35 25.46
N GLU A 177 -8.65 0.48 24.36
CA GLU A 177 -9.46 -0.62 23.81
C GLU A 177 -8.58 -1.77 23.32
N VAL A 178 -7.45 -1.48 22.70
CA VAL A 178 -6.49 -2.49 22.25
C VAL A 178 -5.93 -3.26 23.46
N GLU A 179 -5.53 -2.56 24.52
CA GLU A 179 -5.06 -3.18 25.74
C GLU A 179 -6.16 -3.98 26.47
N ALA A 180 -7.37 -3.44 26.58
CA ALA A 180 -8.50 -4.14 27.18
C ALA A 180 -8.80 -5.45 26.47
N ARG A 181 -8.82 -5.46 25.15
CA ARG A 181 -8.99 -6.66 24.33
C ARG A 181 -7.83 -7.65 24.48
N ALA A 182 -6.60 -7.15 24.63
CA ALA A 182 -5.45 -8.01 24.88
C ALA A 182 -5.53 -8.70 26.24
N ARG A 183 -5.91 -7.96 27.29
CA ARG A 183 -6.14 -8.51 28.64
C ARG A 183 -7.25 -9.57 28.65
N GLU A 184 -8.35 -9.30 27.97
CA GLU A 184 -9.47 -10.24 27.87
C GLU A 184 -9.07 -11.54 27.16
N ARG A 185 -8.30 -11.42 26.07
CA ARG A 185 -7.76 -12.59 25.37
C ARG A 185 -6.82 -13.40 26.24
N ALA A 186 -5.96 -12.75 27.02
CA ALA A 186 -5.07 -13.42 27.97
C ALA A 186 -5.84 -14.18 29.04
N LYS A 187 -6.93 -13.56 29.60
CA LYS A 187 -7.81 -14.21 30.57
C LYS A 187 -8.49 -15.44 29.99
N ARG A 188 -9.04 -15.36 28.77
CA ARG A 188 -9.66 -16.52 28.10
C ARG A 188 -8.67 -17.65 27.85
N LYS A 189 -7.45 -17.30 27.44
CA LYS A 189 -6.41 -18.30 27.23
C LYS A 189 -6.01 -18.99 28.53
N ALA A 190 -5.96 -18.26 29.64
CA ALA A 190 -5.65 -18.82 30.96
C ALA A 190 -6.79 -19.69 31.52
N ALA A 191 -8.05 -19.34 31.20
CA ALA A 191 -9.24 -20.07 31.69
C ALA A 191 -9.58 -21.32 30.85
N GLY A 192 -9.06 -21.43 29.62
CA GLY A 192 -9.32 -22.54 28.70
C GLY A 192 -8.25 -23.62 28.67
N GLN A 193 -7.33 -23.62 29.65
CA GLN A 193 -6.29 -24.66 29.82
C GLN A 193 -6.61 -25.58 30.98
#